data_f44798d2d47f29048742b0aeba0d6d20
#
_entry.id   f44798d2d47f29048742b0aeba0d6d20
#
_cell.length_a   1.000
_cell.length_b   1.000
_cell.length_c   1.000
_cell.angle_alpha   90.00
_cell.angle_beta   90.00
_cell.angle_gamma   90.00
#
_symmetry.space_group_name_H-M   'P 1'
#
loop_
_entity.id
_entity.type
_entity.pdbx_description
1 polymer ?
#
loop_
_entity_poly.entity_id
_entity_poly.type
_entity_poly.pdbx_seq_one_letter_code
_entity_poly.pdbx_strand_id
1 'polypeptide(L)'
;MVKSLDFVKTHLNDVVVVENKKLKYSILGTGILREGIISIDFQRMKIYFQPFDLVIVKDETIDEQAAEVVCGKLNPITREYFLENIFDYRKDKDFVFKGDKPIVIDFWATWCGPCMRLIPQMEKMAEKYKDEVLFLKINADKEKELCSMFNIIALPTLFFIPVGGKPIVETGSTPERCEQIIQESLLKKRDK
;
A
#
# COMPACT_ATOMS: atom_id res chain seq x y z
N MET A 1 24.51 26.40 2.04
CA MET A 1 23.72 25.55 2.92
C MET A 1 23.14 26.45 4.01
N VAL A 2 21.84 26.57 4.09
CA VAL A 2 21.18 27.32 5.16
C VAL A 2 20.92 26.33 6.29
N LYS A 3 21.35 26.66 7.52
CA LYS A 3 21.24 25.73 8.65
C LYS A 3 19.79 25.53 9.12
N SER A 4 18.94 26.50 8.88
CA SER A 4 17.51 26.44 9.24
C SER A 4 16.71 27.39 8.37
N LEU A 5 15.43 27.08 8.19
CA LEU A 5 14.46 27.92 7.50
C LEU A 5 13.17 27.93 8.32
N ASP A 6 12.70 29.14 8.67
CA ASP A 6 11.48 29.28 9.45
C ASP A 6 10.30 29.59 8.53
N PHE A 7 9.28 28.75 8.60
CA PHE A 7 7.98 29.01 8.02
C PHE A 7 6.96 29.20 9.13
N VAL A 8 6.13 30.15 9.06
CA VAL A 8 5.08 30.49 10.04
C VAL A 8 4.79 29.36 11.03
N LYS A 9 5.49 29.33 12.20
CA LYS A 9 5.42 28.31 13.26
C LYS A 9 6.10 26.96 13.00
N THR A 10 6.84 26.78 11.89
CA THR A 10 7.56 25.53 11.63
C THR A 10 9.04 25.85 11.41
N HIS A 11 9.91 25.20 12.16
CA HIS A 11 11.35 25.29 12.05
C HIS A 11 11.88 24.06 11.32
N LEU A 12 12.54 24.27 10.18
CA LEU A 12 13.16 23.20 9.40
C LEU A 12 14.68 23.29 9.52
N ASN A 13 15.31 22.18 9.91
CA ASN A 13 16.76 22.11 10.03
C ASN A 13 17.37 21.54 8.73
N ASP A 14 18.61 21.95 8.46
CA ASP A 14 19.44 21.41 7.37
C ASP A 14 18.82 21.51 5.96
N VAL A 15 18.05 22.55 5.71
CA VAL A 15 17.45 22.80 4.41
C VAL A 15 18.51 23.26 3.41
N VAL A 16 18.58 22.56 2.26
CA VAL A 16 19.47 22.96 1.17
C VAL A 16 18.77 24.00 0.30
N VAL A 17 19.21 25.25 0.38
CA VAL A 17 18.77 26.31 -0.51
C VAL A 17 19.91 26.60 -1.50
N VAL A 18 19.60 26.44 -2.79
CA VAL A 18 20.56 26.76 -3.85
C VAL A 18 20.19 28.12 -4.43
N GLU A 19 21.05 29.11 -4.19
CA GLU A 19 20.95 30.41 -4.82
C GLU A 19 21.64 30.37 -6.20
N ASN A 20 20.87 30.57 -7.23
CA ASN A 20 21.44 30.67 -8.58
C ASN A 20 21.36 32.13 -9.05
N LYS A 21 22.53 32.79 -9.09
CA LYS A 21 22.63 34.20 -9.47
C LYS A 21 22.12 34.51 -10.89
N LYS A 22 21.97 33.49 -11.73
CA LYS A 22 21.38 33.63 -13.09
C LYS A 22 19.86 33.53 -13.09
N LEU A 23 19.26 32.98 -12.05
CA LEU A 23 17.83 32.90 -11.87
C LEU A 23 17.42 33.93 -10.83
N LYS A 24 16.40 34.73 -11.13
CA LYS A 24 15.88 35.73 -10.18
C LYS A 24 15.08 35.12 -9.00
N TYR A 25 15.32 33.85 -8.66
CA TYR A 25 14.59 33.14 -7.60
C TYR A 25 15.48 32.05 -6.97
N SER A 26 15.21 31.75 -5.73
CA SER A 26 15.88 30.68 -4.99
C SER A 26 15.12 29.35 -5.19
N ILE A 27 15.86 28.26 -5.30
CA ILE A 27 15.30 26.91 -5.44
C ILE A 27 15.41 26.21 -4.09
N LEU A 28 14.29 25.71 -3.60
CA LEU A 28 14.26 24.84 -2.44
C LEU A 28 14.49 23.38 -2.88
N GLY A 29 15.35 22.68 -2.17
CA GLY A 29 15.58 21.26 -2.44
C GLY A 29 14.32 20.42 -2.20
N THR A 30 14.18 19.32 -2.96
CA THR A 30 13.02 18.43 -2.89
C THR A 30 12.81 17.74 -1.52
N GLY A 31 13.81 17.78 -0.64
CA GLY A 31 13.71 17.25 0.72
C GLY A 31 12.54 17.83 1.52
N ILE A 32 12.21 19.11 1.30
CA ILE A 32 11.08 19.76 1.98
C ILE A 32 9.72 19.14 1.65
N LEU A 33 9.58 18.50 0.48
CA LEU A 33 8.34 17.83 0.07
C LEU A 33 8.04 16.57 0.90
N ARG A 34 9.02 16.07 1.64
CA ARG A 34 8.82 14.94 2.57
C ARG A 34 8.25 15.38 3.91
N GLU A 35 8.31 16.67 4.20
CA GLU A 35 7.93 17.24 5.49
C GLU A 35 6.56 17.93 5.46
N GLY A 36 6.00 18.14 4.26
CA GLY A 36 4.73 18.84 4.13
C GLY A 36 4.30 19.12 2.71
N ILE A 37 3.20 19.84 2.59
CA ILE A 37 2.64 20.30 1.31
C ILE A 37 3.13 21.71 1.03
N ILE A 38 3.69 21.95 -0.16
CA ILE A 38 4.00 23.28 -0.65
C ILE A 38 2.87 23.74 -1.57
N SER A 39 2.26 24.85 -1.24
CA SER A 39 1.27 25.53 -2.08
C SER A 39 1.84 26.84 -2.60
N ILE A 40 1.72 27.11 -3.90
CA ILE A 40 2.22 28.32 -4.54
C ILE A 40 1.03 29.15 -5.04
N ASP A 41 0.86 30.33 -4.47
CA ASP A 41 -0.09 31.34 -4.94
C ASP A 41 0.62 32.26 -5.93
N PHE A 42 0.46 31.99 -7.22
CA PHE A 42 1.08 32.79 -8.29
C PHE A 42 0.50 34.19 -8.40
N GLN A 43 -0.75 34.43 -7.98
CA GLN A 43 -1.36 35.76 -8.05
C GLN A 43 -0.76 36.70 -7.01
N ARG A 44 -0.48 36.18 -5.82
CA ARG A 44 0.09 36.96 -4.70
C ARG A 44 1.60 36.78 -4.56
N MET A 45 2.21 35.95 -5.41
CA MET A 45 3.63 35.58 -5.35
C MET A 45 4.06 35.08 -3.97
N LYS A 46 3.23 34.22 -3.36
CA LYS A 46 3.47 33.66 -2.04
C LYS A 46 3.61 32.15 -2.10
N ILE A 47 4.50 31.65 -1.28
CA ILE A 47 4.69 30.22 -1.06
C ILE A 47 4.21 29.92 0.36
N TYR A 48 3.30 28.96 0.49
CA TYR A 48 2.84 28.44 1.76
C TYR A 48 3.40 27.04 1.93
N PHE A 49 3.87 26.76 3.12
CA PHE A 49 4.25 25.42 3.54
C PHE A 49 3.31 24.98 4.64
N GLN A 50 2.62 23.88 4.40
CA GLN A 50 1.81 23.20 5.41
C GLN A 50 2.56 21.92 5.78
N PRO A 51 3.20 21.88 6.97
CA PRO A 51 3.80 20.66 7.44
C PRO A 51 2.70 19.59 7.45
N PHE A 52 3.04 18.38 7.10
CA PHE A 52 2.20 17.28 7.54
C PHE A 52 2.17 17.45 9.05
N ASP A 53 0.99 17.60 9.65
CA ASP A 53 0.84 17.25 11.05
C ASP A 53 1.23 15.77 11.09
N LEU A 54 2.53 15.58 11.19
CA LEU A 54 3.05 14.39 11.73
C LEU A 54 2.44 14.34 13.15
N VAL A 55 1.23 13.77 13.29
CA VAL A 55 1.29 12.55 14.07
C VAL A 55 2.46 11.81 13.47
N ILE A 56 3.65 12.03 14.06
CA ILE A 56 4.64 11.00 14.11
C ILE A 56 3.88 9.91 14.88
N VAL A 57 3.09 9.13 14.15
CA VAL A 57 3.28 7.72 14.25
C VAL A 57 4.77 7.68 13.95
N LYS A 58 5.61 7.79 15.03
CA LYS A 58 6.95 7.27 14.99
C LYS A 58 6.74 6.08 14.10
N ASP A 59 7.46 6.03 12.99
CA ASP A 59 7.76 4.78 12.38
C ASP A 59 8.37 3.96 13.53
N GLU A 60 7.51 3.68 14.53
CA GLU A 60 7.56 2.39 15.15
C GLU A 60 7.45 1.60 13.89
N THR A 61 8.64 1.30 13.35
CA THR A 61 8.84 0.10 12.62
C THR A 61 7.69 -0.75 13.10
N ILE A 62 6.57 -0.71 12.31
CA ILE A 62 5.67 -1.82 12.36
C ILE A 62 6.66 -2.88 11.96
N ASP A 63 7.28 -3.41 12.96
CA ASP A 63 8.01 -4.64 12.92
C ASP A 63 6.96 -5.54 12.32
N GLU A 64 7.05 -5.72 11.01
CA GLU A 64 6.22 -6.65 10.26
C GLU A 64 6.67 -8.08 10.64
N GLN A 65 7.12 -8.25 11.88
CA GLN A 65 7.22 -9.49 12.57
C GLN A 65 5.77 -9.94 12.75
N ALA A 66 5.34 -10.80 11.81
CA ALA A 66 4.15 -11.65 11.90
C ALA A 66 3.04 -11.05 12.77
N ALA A 67 2.51 -9.88 12.34
CA ALA A 67 1.34 -9.33 12.98
C ALA A 67 0.27 -10.41 12.89
N GLU A 68 -0.26 -10.79 14.02
CA GLU A 68 -1.33 -11.80 14.08
C GLU A 68 -2.44 -11.38 13.12
N VAL A 69 -2.70 -12.24 12.13
CA VAL A 69 -3.70 -11.93 11.10
C VAL A 69 -5.08 -11.99 11.72
N VAL A 70 -5.78 -10.87 11.70
CA VAL A 70 -7.09 -10.69 12.35
C VAL A 70 -8.19 -10.74 11.30
N CYS A 71 -9.18 -11.62 11.52
CA CYS A 71 -10.38 -11.64 10.70
C CYS A 71 -11.13 -10.29 10.76
N GLY A 72 -11.72 -9.86 9.67
CA GLY A 72 -12.44 -8.60 9.58
C GLY A 72 -11.55 -7.36 9.35
N LYS A 73 -10.24 -7.55 9.18
CA LYS A 73 -9.30 -6.48 8.87
C LYS A 73 -8.51 -6.76 7.59
N LEU A 74 -8.03 -5.70 6.95
CA LEU A 74 -7.09 -5.79 5.85
C LEU A 74 -5.67 -5.83 6.42
N ASN A 75 -5.12 -7.05 6.57
CA ASN A 75 -3.88 -7.30 7.29
C ASN A 75 -2.66 -7.12 6.39
N PRO A 76 -1.64 -6.33 6.78
CA PRO A 76 -0.37 -6.31 6.08
C PRO A 76 0.37 -7.62 6.32
N ILE A 77 0.95 -8.17 5.26
CA ILE A 77 1.78 -9.38 5.33
C ILE A 77 3.09 -9.20 4.58
N THR A 78 4.10 -9.96 5.00
CA THR A 78 5.40 -10.06 4.36
C THR A 78 5.50 -11.25 3.42
N ARG A 79 6.59 -11.32 2.66
CA ARG A 79 6.94 -12.48 1.86
C ARG A 79 7.07 -13.74 2.70
N GLU A 80 7.67 -13.65 3.87
CA GLU A 80 7.85 -14.76 4.80
C GLU A 80 6.50 -15.34 5.20
N TYR A 81 5.57 -14.49 5.62
CA TYR A 81 4.19 -14.92 5.92
C TYR A 81 3.55 -15.61 4.71
N PHE A 82 3.71 -15.05 3.50
CA PHE A 82 3.17 -15.62 2.28
C PHE A 82 3.71 -17.03 2.02
N LEU A 83 5.03 -17.20 2.15
CA LEU A 83 5.69 -18.49 1.93
C LEU A 83 5.28 -19.56 2.95
N GLU A 84 5.07 -19.16 4.18
CA GLU A 84 4.70 -20.08 5.27
C GLU A 84 3.23 -20.48 5.23
N ASN A 85 2.33 -19.51 4.99
CA ASN A 85 0.90 -19.68 5.21
C ASN A 85 0.06 -19.77 3.93
N ILE A 86 0.58 -19.29 2.80
CA ILE A 86 -0.20 -19.22 1.55
C ILE A 86 0.35 -20.18 0.50
N PHE A 87 1.58 -19.95 0.04
CA PHE A 87 2.21 -20.77 -1.00
C PHE A 87 3.73 -20.62 -0.98
N ASP A 88 4.47 -21.74 -0.92
CA ASP A 88 5.94 -21.71 -0.99
C ASP A 88 6.42 -22.07 -2.40
N TYR A 89 6.52 -21.05 -3.26
CA TYR A 89 6.98 -21.19 -4.64
C TYR A 89 8.43 -21.67 -4.79
N ARG A 90 9.20 -21.76 -3.69
CA ARG A 90 10.56 -22.29 -3.68
C ARG A 90 10.56 -23.81 -3.64
N LYS A 91 9.49 -24.41 -3.12
CA LYS A 91 9.33 -25.85 -2.92
C LYS A 91 8.41 -26.48 -3.96
N ASP A 92 7.32 -25.78 -4.26
CA ASP A 92 6.25 -26.33 -5.10
C ASP A 92 6.21 -25.60 -6.45
N LYS A 93 6.14 -26.36 -7.56
CA LYS A 93 6.03 -25.82 -8.92
C LYS A 93 4.61 -25.35 -9.23
N ASP A 94 3.63 -26.06 -8.73
CA ASP A 94 2.23 -25.74 -8.90
C ASP A 94 1.72 -24.98 -7.69
N PHE A 95 0.81 -24.01 -7.92
CA PHE A 95 0.21 -23.25 -6.85
C PHE A 95 -0.68 -24.16 -5.98
N VAL A 96 -0.25 -24.42 -4.77
CA VAL A 96 -0.99 -25.18 -3.77
C VAL A 96 -1.24 -24.28 -2.58
N PHE A 97 -2.50 -23.83 -2.43
CA PHE A 97 -2.90 -22.99 -1.31
C PHE A 97 -2.93 -23.80 -0.01
N LYS A 98 -2.25 -23.29 1.01
CA LYS A 98 -2.12 -23.96 2.30
C LYS A 98 -3.25 -23.67 3.28
N GLY A 99 -4.01 -22.59 3.04
CA GLY A 99 -5.04 -22.13 3.95
C GLY A 99 -6.36 -22.89 3.85
N ASP A 100 -7.18 -22.79 4.87
CA ASP A 100 -8.50 -23.39 5.02
C ASP A 100 -9.65 -22.42 4.71
N LYS A 101 -9.38 -21.12 4.61
CA LYS A 101 -10.32 -20.07 4.20
C LYS A 101 -9.87 -19.41 2.90
N PRO A 102 -10.80 -19.02 2.01
CA PRO A 102 -10.45 -18.20 0.84
C PRO A 102 -9.79 -16.90 1.28
N ILE A 103 -8.88 -16.40 0.48
CA ILE A 103 -8.19 -15.13 0.76
C ILE A 103 -8.26 -14.16 -0.40
N VAL A 104 -8.22 -12.87 -0.08
CA VAL A 104 -8.01 -11.78 -1.03
C VAL A 104 -6.72 -11.07 -0.64
N ILE A 105 -5.80 -10.88 -1.60
CA ILE A 105 -4.53 -10.19 -1.39
C ILE A 105 -4.49 -8.96 -2.29
N ASP A 106 -4.27 -7.78 -1.69
CA ASP A 106 -4.06 -6.51 -2.40
C ASP A 106 -2.57 -6.19 -2.48
N PHE A 107 -2.02 -6.19 -3.68
CA PHE A 107 -0.68 -5.64 -3.95
C PHE A 107 -0.79 -4.14 -4.16
N TRP A 108 -0.23 -3.37 -3.27
CA TRP A 108 -0.38 -1.92 -3.20
C TRP A 108 0.95 -1.20 -2.98
N ALA A 109 0.96 0.13 -3.12
CA ALA A 109 2.07 0.99 -2.72
C ALA A 109 1.56 2.37 -2.26
N THR A 110 2.35 3.07 -1.45
CA THR A 110 1.99 4.38 -0.89
C THR A 110 1.81 5.46 -1.95
N TRP A 111 2.55 5.39 -3.04
CA TRP A 111 2.48 6.32 -4.19
C TRP A 111 1.34 5.98 -5.17
N CYS A 112 0.68 4.84 -5.02
CA CYS A 112 -0.37 4.38 -5.92
C CYS A 112 -1.72 5.02 -5.55
N GLY A 113 -2.09 6.09 -6.23
CA GLY A 113 -3.36 6.80 -5.99
C GLY A 113 -4.62 5.91 -6.10
N PRO A 114 -4.77 5.05 -7.13
CA PRO A 114 -5.86 4.10 -7.21
C PRO A 114 -5.92 3.13 -6.02
N CYS A 115 -4.76 2.62 -5.55
CA CYS A 115 -4.69 1.74 -4.38
C CYS A 115 -5.23 2.43 -3.12
N MET A 116 -4.81 3.69 -2.90
CA MET A 116 -5.26 4.46 -1.73
C MET A 116 -6.77 4.69 -1.71
N ARG A 117 -7.42 4.74 -2.88
CA ARG A 117 -8.89 4.82 -2.96
C ARG A 117 -9.57 3.46 -2.73
N LEU A 118 -8.90 2.37 -3.10
CA LEU A 118 -9.42 1.01 -2.96
C LEU A 118 -9.33 0.50 -1.51
N ILE A 119 -8.25 0.80 -0.79
CA ILE A 119 -7.99 0.32 0.58
C ILE A 119 -9.19 0.50 1.53
N PRO A 120 -9.85 1.68 1.64
CA PRO A 120 -10.99 1.82 2.53
C PRO A 120 -12.19 0.93 2.14
N GLN A 121 -12.32 0.59 0.86
CA GLN A 121 -13.37 -0.32 0.40
C GLN A 121 -13.02 -1.78 0.72
N MET A 122 -11.74 -2.13 0.59
CA MET A 122 -11.23 -3.46 0.99
C MET A 122 -11.41 -3.67 2.50
N GLU A 123 -11.18 -2.65 3.33
CA GLU A 123 -11.43 -2.72 4.78
C GLU A 123 -12.90 -2.97 5.10
N LYS A 124 -13.82 -2.30 4.39
CA LYS A 124 -15.28 -2.55 4.54
C LYS A 124 -15.65 -3.97 4.11
N MET A 125 -15.07 -4.46 3.01
CA MET A 125 -15.28 -5.83 2.56
C MET A 125 -14.69 -6.84 3.55
N ALA A 126 -13.54 -6.56 4.13
CA ALA A 126 -12.93 -7.41 5.15
C ALA A 126 -13.87 -7.58 6.36
N GLU A 127 -14.45 -6.50 6.86
CA GLU A 127 -15.44 -6.56 7.95
C GLU A 127 -16.73 -7.30 7.52
N LYS A 128 -17.21 -7.03 6.30
CA LYS A 128 -18.43 -7.68 5.77
C LYS A 128 -18.29 -9.20 5.66
N TYR A 129 -17.12 -9.68 5.22
CA TYR A 129 -16.86 -11.10 4.95
C TYR A 129 -15.93 -11.75 6.00
N LYS A 130 -15.84 -11.20 7.20
CA LYS A 130 -14.88 -11.59 8.24
C LYS A 130 -14.87 -13.07 8.61
N ASP A 131 -16.02 -13.71 8.53
CA ASP A 131 -16.17 -15.13 8.89
C ASP A 131 -15.86 -16.07 7.72
N GLU A 132 -15.87 -15.55 6.48
CA GLU A 132 -15.82 -16.34 5.26
C GLU A 132 -14.53 -16.16 4.46
N VAL A 133 -13.96 -14.93 4.43
CA VAL A 133 -12.80 -14.56 3.60
C VAL A 133 -11.78 -13.79 4.41
N LEU A 134 -10.51 -14.13 4.24
CA LEU A 134 -9.41 -13.40 4.85
C LEU A 134 -8.86 -12.36 3.89
N PHE A 135 -8.66 -11.13 4.39
CA PHE A 135 -8.15 -10.02 3.59
C PHE A 135 -6.73 -9.64 4.01
N LEU A 136 -5.85 -9.62 3.02
CA LEU A 136 -4.42 -9.38 3.19
C LEU A 136 -3.95 -8.28 2.24
N LYS A 137 -2.88 -7.58 2.58
CA LYS A 137 -2.23 -6.61 1.69
C LYS A 137 -0.72 -6.76 1.72
N ILE A 138 -0.09 -6.56 0.56
CA ILE A 138 1.35 -6.67 0.36
C ILE A 138 1.87 -5.34 -0.20
N ASN A 139 2.85 -4.76 0.48
CA ASN A 139 3.50 -3.55 -0.02
C ASN A 139 4.50 -3.92 -1.11
N ALA A 140 4.19 -3.55 -2.36
CA ALA A 140 5.00 -3.87 -3.53
C ALA A 140 6.41 -3.25 -3.49
N ASP A 141 6.59 -2.12 -2.81
CA ASP A 141 7.91 -1.50 -2.68
C ASP A 141 8.84 -2.28 -1.75
N LYS A 142 8.26 -2.93 -0.72
CA LYS A 142 8.99 -3.74 0.25
C LYS A 142 9.20 -5.18 -0.26
N GLU A 143 8.19 -5.76 -0.90
CA GLU A 143 8.13 -7.16 -1.30
C GLU A 143 8.41 -7.37 -2.80
N LYS A 144 9.51 -6.79 -3.30
CA LYS A 144 9.89 -6.80 -4.73
C LYS A 144 10.09 -8.21 -5.31
N GLU A 145 10.64 -9.12 -4.53
CA GLU A 145 10.86 -10.51 -4.96
C GLU A 145 9.51 -11.19 -5.21
N LEU A 146 8.55 -11.02 -4.30
CA LEU A 146 7.21 -11.57 -4.44
C LEU A 146 6.49 -10.98 -5.65
N CYS A 147 6.59 -9.66 -5.84
CA CYS A 147 6.04 -8.99 -7.02
C CYS A 147 6.64 -9.50 -8.33
N SER A 148 7.96 -9.72 -8.35
CA SER A 148 8.65 -10.28 -9.51
C SER A 148 8.21 -11.72 -9.79
N MET A 149 8.09 -12.55 -8.76
CA MET A 149 7.68 -13.95 -8.87
C MET A 149 6.28 -14.09 -9.49
N PHE A 150 5.34 -13.23 -9.10
CA PHE A 150 3.97 -13.24 -9.62
C PHE A 150 3.73 -12.28 -10.78
N ASN A 151 4.81 -11.71 -11.34
CA ASN A 151 4.76 -10.77 -12.47
C ASN A 151 3.78 -9.60 -12.23
N ILE A 152 3.84 -8.99 -11.04
CA ILE A 152 3.04 -7.81 -10.69
C ILE A 152 3.62 -6.60 -11.39
N ILE A 153 3.02 -6.19 -12.50
CA ILE A 153 3.51 -5.10 -13.37
C ILE A 153 2.73 -3.78 -13.18
N ALA A 154 1.60 -3.83 -12.53
CA ALA A 154 0.76 -2.66 -12.26
C ALA A 154 0.06 -2.78 -10.91
N LEU A 155 -0.34 -1.63 -10.32
CA LEU A 155 -1.03 -1.54 -9.04
C LEU A 155 -2.33 -0.73 -9.15
N PRO A 156 -3.38 -1.09 -8.39
CA PRO A 156 -3.48 -2.28 -7.57
C PRO A 156 -3.59 -3.57 -8.41
N THR A 157 -3.03 -4.66 -7.93
CA THR A 157 -3.30 -6.01 -8.42
C THR A 157 -3.84 -6.84 -7.27
N LEU A 158 -4.95 -7.50 -7.51
CA LEU A 158 -5.65 -8.31 -6.51
C LEU A 158 -5.57 -9.79 -6.85
N PHE A 159 -5.26 -10.61 -5.86
CA PHE A 159 -5.36 -12.06 -5.95
C PHE A 159 -6.55 -12.54 -5.14
N PHE A 160 -7.42 -13.29 -5.78
CA PHE A 160 -8.55 -13.97 -5.15
C PHE A 160 -8.24 -15.47 -5.17
N ILE A 161 -7.99 -16.04 -4.00
CA ILE A 161 -7.50 -17.42 -3.86
C ILE A 161 -8.57 -18.26 -3.18
N PRO A 162 -9.30 -19.10 -3.94
CA PRO A 162 -10.25 -20.05 -3.37
C PRO A 162 -9.52 -21.21 -2.70
N VAL A 163 -10.14 -21.83 -1.69
CA VAL A 163 -9.62 -23.06 -1.08
C VAL A 163 -9.54 -24.16 -2.13
N GLY A 164 -8.36 -24.76 -2.28
CA GLY A 164 -8.12 -25.85 -3.24
C GLY A 164 -8.19 -25.44 -4.72
N GLY A 165 -8.12 -24.13 -5.02
CA GLY A 165 -8.12 -23.61 -6.40
C GLY A 165 -6.89 -22.78 -6.75
N LYS A 166 -6.83 -22.34 -8.02
CA LYS A 166 -5.80 -21.43 -8.49
C LYS A 166 -6.21 -19.98 -8.23
N PRO A 167 -5.23 -19.08 -8.03
CA PRO A 167 -5.51 -17.65 -7.90
C PRO A 167 -6.23 -17.08 -9.13
N ILE A 168 -7.23 -16.24 -8.90
CA ILE A 168 -7.80 -15.35 -9.91
C ILE A 168 -7.13 -14.00 -9.72
N VAL A 169 -6.56 -13.44 -10.78
CA VAL A 169 -5.78 -12.21 -10.74
C VAL A 169 -6.52 -11.11 -11.47
N GLU A 170 -6.73 -9.99 -10.78
CA GLU A 170 -7.38 -8.78 -11.33
C GLU A 170 -6.47 -7.57 -11.14
N THR A 171 -6.27 -6.78 -12.19
CA THR A 171 -5.48 -5.55 -12.15
C THR A 171 -6.39 -4.34 -12.36
N GLY A 172 -6.25 -3.30 -11.52
CA GLY A 172 -7.05 -2.08 -11.61
C GLY A 172 -8.54 -2.30 -11.31
N SER A 173 -8.87 -3.27 -10.45
CA SER A 173 -10.25 -3.67 -10.15
C SER A 173 -11.04 -2.58 -9.42
N THR A 174 -12.36 -2.58 -9.62
CA THR A 174 -13.30 -1.75 -8.85
C THR A 174 -13.85 -2.51 -7.65
N PRO A 175 -14.36 -1.82 -6.62
CA PRO A 175 -14.98 -2.50 -5.46
C PRO A 175 -16.09 -3.46 -5.84
N GLU A 176 -16.93 -3.10 -6.81
CA GLU A 176 -18.06 -3.93 -7.29
C GLU A 176 -17.54 -5.21 -7.95
N ARG A 177 -16.47 -5.10 -8.75
CA ARG A 177 -15.84 -6.27 -9.38
C ARG A 177 -15.21 -7.19 -8.35
N CYS A 178 -14.55 -6.62 -7.34
CA CYS A 178 -14.00 -7.40 -6.23
C CYS A 178 -15.09 -8.19 -5.51
N GLU A 179 -16.21 -7.54 -5.20
CA GLU A 179 -17.33 -8.18 -4.52
C GLU A 179 -17.96 -9.28 -5.38
N GLN A 180 -18.11 -9.06 -6.67
CA GLN A 180 -18.59 -10.07 -7.62
C GLN A 180 -17.70 -11.32 -7.58
N ILE A 181 -16.37 -11.16 -7.66
CA ILE A 181 -15.43 -12.30 -7.64
C ILE A 181 -15.50 -13.04 -6.32
N ILE A 182 -15.60 -12.32 -5.20
CA ILE A 182 -15.75 -12.93 -3.88
C ILE A 182 -16.99 -13.84 -3.86
N GLN A 183 -18.13 -13.32 -4.28
CA GLN A 183 -19.38 -14.07 -4.25
C GLN A 183 -19.38 -15.24 -5.23
N GLU A 184 -18.94 -15.04 -6.47
CA GLU A 184 -19.04 -16.04 -7.53
C GLU A 184 -17.93 -17.09 -7.48
N SER A 185 -16.75 -16.73 -6.98
CA SER A 185 -15.56 -17.60 -7.11
C SER A 185 -14.99 -18.05 -5.77
N LEU A 186 -15.13 -17.28 -4.71
CA LEU A 186 -14.60 -17.65 -3.40
C LEU A 186 -15.65 -18.31 -2.51
N LEU A 187 -16.91 -17.80 -2.52
CA LEU A 187 -17.98 -18.26 -1.62
C LEU A 187 -18.93 -19.26 -2.26
N LYS A 188 -19.00 -19.32 -3.59
CA LYS A 188 -19.85 -20.29 -4.26
C LYS A 188 -19.35 -21.70 -3.95
N LYS A 189 -20.14 -22.46 -3.22
CA LYS A 189 -19.86 -23.89 -2.99
C LYS A 189 -19.73 -24.56 -4.35
N ARG A 190 -18.57 -25.18 -4.61
CA ARG A 190 -18.45 -26.09 -5.75
C ARG A 190 -19.33 -27.30 -5.43
N ASP A 191 -20.48 -27.38 -6.07
CA ASP A 191 -21.24 -28.61 -6.09
C ASP A 191 -20.31 -29.71 -6.62
N LYS A 192 -20.09 -30.73 -5.78
CA LYS A 192 -19.27 -31.90 -6.11
C LYS A 192 -20.00 -32.80 -7.10
#